data_b9e805803d3da10d324c6b6d0a648164
#
_entry.id   b9e805803d3da10d324c6b6d0a648164
#
_cell.length_a   1.000
_cell.length_b   1.000
_cell.length_c   1.000
_cell.angle_alpha   90.00
_cell.angle_beta   90.00
_cell.angle_gamma   90.00
#
_symmetry.space_group_name_H-M   'P 1'
#
loop_
_entity.id
_entity.type
_entity.pdbx_description
1 polymer ?
#
loop_
_entity_poly.entity_id
_entity_poly.type
_entity_poly.pdbx_seq_one_letter_code
_entity_poly.pdbx_strand_id
1 'polypeptide(L)'
;MKRQDYISWDEYFMGIALLSAQRSKDSHTQVGACIVNHENKILSLGYNGMPTGCCDDDMPWERNGENPVNTKYMYVCHAELNAILNRSSGSLEGAKLYVTLFPCNECAKAIIQSGKIGRAHV
;
A
#
# COMPACT_ATOMS: atom_id res chain seq x y z
N MET A 1 19.98 -31.83 -3.87
CA MET A 1 20.12 -30.64 -4.74
C MET A 1 18.96 -29.67 -4.47
N LYS A 2 19.26 -28.39 -4.35
CA LYS A 2 18.21 -27.39 -4.12
C LYS A 2 17.35 -27.17 -5.37
N ARG A 3 16.11 -26.76 -5.20
CA ARG A 3 15.25 -26.29 -6.30
C ARG A 3 15.92 -25.13 -7.02
N GLN A 4 15.67 -24.99 -8.32
CA GLN A 4 16.19 -23.88 -9.12
C GLN A 4 15.08 -22.93 -9.57
N ASP A 5 13.81 -23.35 -9.42
CA ASP A 5 12.64 -22.62 -9.92
C ASP A 5 11.90 -21.85 -8.85
N TYR A 6 12.55 -21.55 -7.74
CA TYR A 6 11.95 -20.69 -6.71
C TYR A 6 11.91 -19.24 -7.19
N ILE A 7 10.90 -18.50 -6.73
CA ILE A 7 10.70 -17.10 -7.12
C ILE A 7 11.73 -16.20 -6.46
N SER A 8 12.02 -15.06 -7.10
CA SER A 8 12.90 -14.03 -6.53
C SER A 8 12.24 -13.31 -5.36
N TRP A 9 13.04 -12.60 -4.58
CA TRP A 9 12.51 -11.75 -3.52
C TRP A 9 11.56 -10.68 -4.06
N ASP A 10 11.88 -10.07 -5.20
CA ASP A 10 11.03 -9.04 -5.81
C ASP A 10 9.68 -9.63 -6.24
N GLU A 11 9.69 -10.80 -6.86
CA GLU A 11 8.45 -11.49 -7.24
C GLU A 11 7.62 -11.85 -6.00
N TYR A 12 8.29 -12.33 -4.96
CA TYR A 12 7.64 -12.71 -3.70
C TYR A 12 6.94 -11.50 -3.06
N PHE A 13 7.67 -10.39 -2.89
CA PHE A 13 7.10 -9.21 -2.24
C PHE A 13 6.05 -8.52 -3.09
N MET A 14 6.21 -8.51 -4.41
CA MET A 14 5.17 -8.00 -5.30
C MET A 14 3.93 -8.89 -5.24
N GLY A 15 4.11 -10.20 -5.15
CA GLY A 15 3.00 -11.13 -4.95
C GLY A 15 2.26 -10.87 -3.64
N ILE A 16 2.97 -10.57 -2.57
CA ILE A 16 2.37 -10.21 -1.28
C ILE A 16 1.59 -8.89 -1.40
N ALA A 17 2.13 -7.89 -2.10
CA ALA A 17 1.43 -6.63 -2.35
C ALA A 17 0.14 -6.88 -3.15
N LEU A 18 0.20 -7.73 -4.17
CA LEU A 18 -0.98 -8.11 -4.96
C LEU A 18 -2.02 -8.84 -4.11
N LEU A 19 -1.57 -9.72 -3.23
CA LEU A 19 -2.48 -10.41 -2.31
C LEU A 19 -3.13 -9.42 -1.34
N SER A 20 -2.37 -8.46 -0.83
CA SER A 20 -2.91 -7.42 0.06
C SER A 20 -3.98 -6.59 -0.65
N ALA A 21 -3.81 -6.32 -1.94
CA ALA A 21 -4.81 -5.59 -2.73
C ALA A 21 -6.18 -6.28 -2.74
N GLN A 22 -6.21 -7.61 -2.57
CA GLN A 22 -7.46 -8.36 -2.52
C GLN A 22 -8.33 -8.04 -1.30
N ARG A 23 -7.75 -7.40 -0.30
CA ARG A 23 -8.50 -6.93 0.86
C ARG A 23 -9.20 -5.59 0.62
N SER A 24 -8.88 -4.87 -0.43
CA SER A 24 -9.53 -3.58 -0.74
C SER A 24 -10.98 -3.79 -1.13
N LYS A 25 -11.86 -2.97 -0.56
CA LYS A 25 -13.29 -2.97 -0.88
C LYS A 25 -13.66 -2.01 -2.01
N ASP A 26 -12.67 -1.29 -2.53
CA ASP A 26 -12.88 -0.40 -3.68
C ASP A 26 -13.23 -1.24 -4.91
N SER A 27 -14.39 -0.99 -5.48
CA SER A 27 -14.87 -1.76 -6.63
C SER A 27 -14.18 -1.38 -7.94
N HIS A 28 -13.51 -0.23 -7.98
CA HIS A 28 -12.87 0.26 -9.20
C HIS A 28 -11.38 -0.06 -9.25
N THR A 29 -10.65 0.17 -8.18
CA THR A 29 -9.20 -0.03 -8.16
C THR A 29 -8.76 -0.59 -6.82
N GLN A 30 -8.08 -1.72 -6.86
CA GLN A 30 -7.52 -2.37 -5.67
C GLN A 30 -6.00 -2.25 -5.74
N VAL A 31 -5.41 -1.64 -4.73
CA VAL A 31 -3.97 -1.42 -4.64
C VAL A 31 -3.44 -2.03 -3.36
N GLY A 32 -2.30 -2.69 -3.46
CA GLY A 32 -1.61 -3.25 -2.30
C GLY A 32 -0.18 -2.76 -2.23
N ALA A 33 0.34 -2.71 -1.02
CA ALA A 33 1.71 -2.28 -0.75
C ALA A 33 2.36 -3.19 0.29
N CYS A 34 3.66 -3.41 0.13
CA CYS A 34 4.48 -4.20 1.04
C CYS A 34 5.78 -3.45 1.29
N ILE A 35 6.13 -3.23 2.55
CA ILE A 35 7.39 -2.61 2.93
C ILE A 35 8.27 -3.67 3.60
N VAL A 36 9.51 -3.76 3.14
CA VAL A 36 10.49 -4.72 3.68
C VAL A 36 11.78 -4.00 4.05
N ASN A 37 12.51 -4.53 5.02
CA ASN A 37 13.81 -3.98 5.39
C ASN A 37 14.92 -4.57 4.51
N HIS A 38 16.16 -4.11 4.74
CA HIS A 38 17.32 -4.58 3.97
C HIS A 38 17.64 -6.06 4.18
N GLU A 39 17.07 -6.68 5.20
CA GLU A 39 17.25 -8.11 5.48
C GLU A 39 16.09 -8.95 4.92
N ASN A 40 15.26 -8.37 4.06
CA ASN A 40 14.09 -9.03 3.47
C ASN A 40 13.04 -9.45 4.49
N LYS A 41 12.91 -8.69 5.58
CA LYS A 41 11.85 -8.88 6.57
C LYS A 41 10.72 -7.91 6.27
N ILE A 42 9.49 -8.41 6.27
CA ILE A 42 8.31 -7.58 6.05
C ILE A 42 8.09 -6.69 7.27
N LEU A 43 8.07 -5.38 7.05
CA LEU A 43 7.80 -4.40 8.09
C LEU A 43 6.34 -4.02 8.17
N SER A 44 5.64 -3.97 7.03
CA SER A 44 4.25 -3.56 6.99
C SER A 44 3.62 -3.94 5.67
N LEU A 45 2.29 -4.05 5.69
CA LEU A 45 1.45 -4.25 4.53
C LEU A 45 0.35 -3.19 4.54
N GLY A 46 -0.14 -2.84 3.36
CA GLY A 46 -1.25 -1.91 3.24
C GLY A 46 -2.08 -2.18 2.00
N TYR A 47 -3.29 -1.72 2.02
CA TYR A 47 -4.18 -1.69 0.86
C TYR A 47 -5.07 -0.46 0.98
N ASN A 48 -5.62 0.00 -0.14
CA ASN A 48 -6.46 1.20 -0.12
C ASN A 48 -7.80 0.92 0.56
N GLY A 49 -8.22 1.85 1.40
CA GLY A 49 -9.44 1.70 2.17
C GLY A 49 -9.81 2.96 2.92
N MET A 50 -10.96 2.93 3.56
CA MET A 50 -11.44 4.05 4.36
C MET A 50 -10.67 4.17 5.67
N PRO A 51 -10.65 5.36 6.30
CA PRO A 51 -9.94 5.55 7.57
C PRO A 51 -10.41 4.59 8.64
N THR A 52 -9.48 4.22 9.51
CA THR A 52 -9.77 3.33 10.65
C THR A 52 -10.89 3.90 11.50
N GLY A 53 -11.86 3.07 11.85
CA GLY A 53 -13.01 3.47 12.67
C GLY A 53 -14.21 3.95 11.87
N CYS A 54 -14.06 4.18 10.55
CA CYS A 54 -15.19 4.50 9.69
C CYS A 54 -15.85 3.20 9.23
N CYS A 55 -17.19 3.20 9.20
CA CYS A 55 -17.92 2.05 8.69
C CYS A 55 -17.87 2.06 7.17
N ASP A 56 -17.34 1.00 6.56
CA ASP A 56 -17.18 0.91 5.11
C ASP A 56 -18.52 1.01 4.38
N ASP A 57 -19.59 0.51 4.99
CA ASP A 57 -20.94 0.54 4.39
C ASP A 57 -21.54 1.93 4.35
N ASP A 58 -21.08 2.83 5.22
CA ASP A 58 -21.58 4.19 5.33
C ASP A 58 -20.75 5.21 4.53
N MET A 59 -19.64 4.77 3.92
CA MET A 59 -18.73 5.64 3.22
C MET A 59 -18.94 5.59 1.71
N PRO A 60 -18.70 6.70 0.99
CA PRO A 60 -18.84 6.71 -0.46
C PRO A 60 -17.64 6.02 -1.13
N TRP A 61 -17.93 5.09 -2.04
CA TRP A 61 -16.92 4.37 -2.81
C TRP A 61 -16.90 4.77 -4.28
N GLU A 62 -17.79 5.69 -4.68
CA GLU A 62 -17.93 6.09 -6.07
C GLU A 62 -16.82 7.08 -6.48
N ARG A 63 -16.46 7.04 -7.76
CA ARG A 63 -15.48 7.98 -8.34
C ARG A 63 -16.11 9.33 -8.63
N ASN A 64 -17.41 9.35 -8.98
CA ASN A 64 -18.11 10.54 -9.41
C ASN A 64 -19.33 10.78 -8.53
N GLY A 65 -19.61 12.04 -8.25
CA GLY A 65 -20.76 12.48 -7.48
C GLY A 65 -20.97 13.96 -7.72
N GLU A 66 -22.19 14.44 -7.50
CA GLU A 66 -22.53 15.85 -7.66
C GLU A 66 -21.73 16.75 -6.69
N ASN A 67 -21.46 16.21 -5.50
CA ASN A 67 -20.66 16.88 -4.48
C ASN A 67 -19.42 16.04 -4.22
N PRO A 68 -18.19 16.64 -4.24
CA PRO A 68 -16.97 15.90 -3.96
C PRO A 68 -17.01 15.09 -2.66
N VAL A 69 -17.74 15.54 -1.63
CA VAL A 69 -17.84 14.80 -0.36
C VAL A 69 -18.60 13.49 -0.49
N ASN A 70 -19.28 13.26 -1.60
CA ASN A 70 -19.99 12.02 -1.89
C ASN A 70 -19.16 11.07 -2.75
N THR A 71 -17.86 11.33 -2.88
CA THR A 71 -16.94 10.48 -3.61
C THR A 71 -15.88 9.91 -2.67
N LYS A 72 -15.28 8.78 -3.04
CA LYS A 72 -14.23 8.14 -2.25
C LYS A 72 -13.00 9.02 -2.06
N TYR A 73 -12.74 9.93 -2.99
CA TYR A 73 -11.51 10.72 -3.01
C TYR A 73 -11.31 11.62 -1.79
N MET A 74 -12.38 11.96 -1.10
CA MET A 74 -12.28 12.77 0.13
C MET A 74 -11.87 11.95 1.34
N TYR A 75 -12.00 10.63 1.29
CA TYR A 75 -11.89 9.78 2.49
C TYR A 75 -10.91 8.63 2.35
N VAL A 76 -10.74 8.09 1.15
CA VAL A 76 -9.97 6.87 0.97
C VAL A 76 -8.48 7.10 1.29
N CYS A 77 -7.91 6.20 2.06
CA CYS A 77 -6.47 6.18 2.33
C CYS A 77 -5.83 5.20 1.34
N HIS A 78 -4.74 5.64 0.71
CA HIS A 78 -4.04 4.82 -0.27
C HIS A 78 -3.19 3.74 0.40
N ALA A 79 -2.87 2.69 -0.35
CA ALA A 79 -2.16 1.53 0.16
C ALA A 79 -0.79 1.88 0.74
N GLU A 80 -0.04 2.76 0.07
CA GLU A 80 1.29 3.17 0.50
C GLU A 80 1.23 3.90 1.83
N LEU A 81 0.31 4.85 1.96
CA LEU A 81 0.12 5.59 3.21
C LEU A 81 -0.27 4.65 4.34
N ASN A 82 -1.19 3.74 4.09
CA ASN A 82 -1.60 2.74 5.09
C ASN A 82 -0.42 1.87 5.52
N ALA A 83 0.41 1.44 4.57
CA ALA A 83 1.59 0.64 4.90
C ALA A 83 2.58 1.43 5.76
N ILE A 84 2.83 2.70 5.44
CA ILE A 84 3.75 3.55 6.22
C ILE A 84 3.22 3.77 7.64
N LEU A 85 1.95 4.09 7.78
CA LEU A 85 1.36 4.43 9.08
C LEU A 85 1.08 3.20 9.94
N ASN A 86 0.83 2.05 9.34
CA ASN A 86 0.44 0.84 10.06
C ASN A 86 1.62 -0.07 10.42
N ARG A 87 2.85 0.36 10.17
CA ARG A 87 4.00 -0.45 10.55
C ARG A 87 4.04 -0.64 12.07
N SER A 88 4.36 -1.85 12.49
CA SER A 88 4.33 -2.22 13.90
C SER A 88 5.48 -1.61 14.71
N SER A 89 6.63 -1.40 14.10
CA SER A 89 7.78 -0.83 14.77
C SER A 89 8.93 -0.61 13.78
N GLY A 90 9.94 0.11 14.24
CA GLY A 90 11.20 0.19 13.53
C GLY A 90 11.26 1.31 12.51
N SER A 91 12.50 1.52 12.09
CA SER A 91 12.85 2.53 11.11
C SER A 91 12.55 2.01 9.69
N LEU A 92 12.12 2.92 8.82
CA LEU A 92 11.99 2.64 7.38
C LEU A 92 13.31 2.88 6.65
N GLU A 93 14.38 3.21 7.34
CA GLU A 93 15.66 3.52 6.73
C GLU A 93 16.19 2.33 5.92
N GLY A 94 16.50 2.57 4.65
CA GLY A 94 16.95 1.53 3.75
C GLY A 94 15.88 0.55 3.31
N ALA A 95 14.63 0.78 3.71
CA ALA A 95 13.52 -0.11 3.34
C ALA A 95 13.21 -0.04 1.85
N LYS A 96 12.57 -1.08 1.35
CA LYS A 96 12.03 -1.15 0.00
C LYS A 96 10.51 -1.17 0.06
N LEU A 97 9.89 -0.45 -0.84
CA LEU A 97 8.44 -0.45 -0.99
C LEU A 97 8.06 -1.17 -2.28
N TYR A 98 7.14 -2.10 -2.17
CA TYR A 98 6.52 -2.76 -3.33
C TYR A 98 5.06 -2.32 -3.38
N VAL A 99 4.63 -1.82 -4.53
CA VAL A 99 3.26 -1.33 -4.70
C VAL A 99 2.75 -1.75 -6.08
N THR A 100 1.47 -2.09 -6.16
CA THR A 100 0.88 -2.64 -7.38
C THR A 100 0.44 -1.58 -8.38
N LEU A 101 0.47 -0.30 -7.98
CA LEU A 101 0.13 0.82 -8.85
C LEU A 101 1.07 1.98 -8.53
N PHE A 102 1.47 2.75 -9.53
CA PHE A 102 2.39 3.88 -9.34
C PHE A 102 1.80 4.87 -8.32
N PRO A 103 2.58 5.31 -7.32
CA PRO A 103 2.08 6.20 -6.27
C PRO A 103 1.59 7.54 -6.83
N CYS A 104 0.50 8.06 -6.28
CA CYS A 104 0.04 9.41 -6.57
C CYS A 104 0.97 10.44 -5.91
N ASN A 105 0.77 11.73 -6.23
CA ASN A 105 1.62 12.79 -5.69
C ASN A 105 1.62 12.82 -4.15
N GLU A 106 0.47 12.63 -3.53
CA GLU A 106 0.37 12.66 -2.07
C GLU A 106 1.09 11.48 -1.42
N CYS A 107 0.96 10.29 -2.00
CA CYS A 107 1.68 9.11 -1.51
C CYS A 107 3.18 9.23 -1.76
N ALA A 108 3.58 9.78 -2.91
CA ALA A 108 5.00 10.02 -3.21
C ALA A 108 5.62 10.98 -2.19
N LYS A 109 4.90 12.03 -1.81
CA LYS A 109 5.34 12.96 -0.75
C LYS A 109 5.51 12.22 0.58
N ALA A 110 4.57 11.38 0.95
CA ALA A 110 4.64 10.61 2.19
C ALA A 110 5.84 9.65 2.19
N ILE A 111 6.09 8.99 1.08
CA ILE A 111 7.25 8.09 0.92
C ILE A 111 8.56 8.88 1.12
N ILE A 112 8.68 10.02 0.44
CA ILE A 112 9.87 10.87 0.55
C ILE A 112 10.01 11.41 1.97
N GLN A 113 8.93 11.90 2.54
CA GLN A 113 8.93 12.56 3.84
C GLN A 113 9.13 11.58 5.01
N SER A 114 8.83 10.30 4.82
CA SER A 114 9.21 9.28 5.78
C SER A 114 10.74 9.24 5.92
N GLY A 115 11.45 9.75 4.90
CA GLY A 115 12.88 9.98 4.89
C GLY A 115 13.71 8.72 4.83
N LYS A 116 13.09 7.57 4.78
CA LYS A 116 13.78 6.33 5.10
C LYS A 116 13.64 5.24 4.05
N ILE A 117 12.62 5.32 3.20
CA ILE A 117 12.43 4.32 2.15
C ILE A 117 13.44 4.58 1.04
N GLY A 118 14.37 3.65 0.85
CA GLY A 118 15.48 3.83 -0.08
C GLY A 118 15.15 3.42 -1.51
N ARG A 119 14.08 2.66 -1.72
CA ARG A 119 13.75 2.13 -3.03
C ARG A 119 12.27 1.75 -3.12
N ALA A 120 11.66 2.00 -4.28
CA ALA A 120 10.29 1.60 -4.55
C ALA A 120 10.23 0.76 -5.83
N HIS A 121 9.42 -0.29 -5.80
CA HIS A 121 9.13 -1.16 -6.95
C HIS A 121 7.63 -1.07 -7.26
N VAL A 122 7.30 -0.95 -8.53
CA VAL A 122 5.94 -0.83 -9.01
C VAL A 122 5.57 -1.96 -9.95
#